data_572c8feeba31c2425af9d780ef9b04e4
#
_entry.id   572c8feeba31c2425af9d780ef9b04e4
#
_cell.length_a   1.000
_cell.length_b   1.000
_cell.length_c   1.000
_cell.angle_alpha   90.00
_cell.angle_beta   90.00
_cell.angle_gamma   90.00
#
_symmetry.space_group_name_H-M   'P 1'
#
loop_
_entity.id
_entity.type
_entity.pdbx_description
1 polymer ?
#
loop_
_entity_poly.entity_id
_entity_poly.type
_entity_poly.pdbx_seq_one_letter_code
_entity_poly.pdbx_strand_id
1 'polypeptide(L)'
;MVESKQVWLRAFWGFDPENEGYXGFTHEGDRIAFAKNAKAGDWVLIYGAISHHTADNEKRQALGXLELSEEFCFDVDRMSQQAIDRREKGKFSHRWNFGLRVTRAWRLHNNVHIKHIAVEAYANLHRFERTTRGILLNAKEQERALSYPIYEVNVFGESPIPATAVLDTAQAATIFEPSKGPPPSFGIKTVITEDGENKIYLMKFSGAVEILLGKSHSDYGKKLFKVGRSNDPRRRLSELNSGFPKSSVVSWQLVSTHPYKXGQSAHNSETLLKNVFATKFDSVGGEFFIGSEIDIQSAFVQHCVSASPVIKGAPAKLKKKFA
;
A
#
# COMPACT_ATOMS: atom_id res chain seq x y z
N MET A 1 -27.71 -20.66 -10.81
CA MET A 1 -26.31 -20.81 -10.35
C MET A 1 -25.53 -19.66 -10.93
N VAL A 2 -24.92 -18.84 -10.08
CA VAL A 2 -24.01 -17.80 -10.56
C VAL A 2 -22.73 -18.53 -11.02
N GLU A 3 -22.45 -18.50 -12.31
CA GLU A 3 -21.19 -19.05 -12.83
C GLU A 3 -20.03 -18.35 -12.10
N SER A 4 -19.14 -19.14 -11.52
CA SER A 4 -17.96 -18.58 -10.85
C SER A 4 -17.03 -17.97 -11.90
N LYS A 5 -16.68 -16.70 -11.71
CA LYS A 5 -15.69 -16.00 -12.55
C LYS A 5 -14.38 -16.78 -12.54
N GLN A 6 -13.84 -17.01 -13.73
CA GLN A 6 -12.52 -17.65 -13.88
C GLN A 6 -11.42 -16.59 -13.91
N VAL A 7 -10.21 -16.97 -13.50
CA VAL A 7 -9.04 -16.08 -13.55
C VAL A 7 -7.98 -16.71 -14.45
N TRP A 8 -7.61 -15.98 -15.48
CA TRP A 8 -6.59 -16.34 -16.46
C TRP A 8 -5.28 -15.62 -16.14
N LEU A 9 -4.15 -16.16 -16.57
CA LEU A 9 -2.82 -15.55 -16.40
C LEU A 9 -2.22 -15.19 -17.75
N ARG A 10 -1.75 -13.93 -17.91
CA ARG A 10 -1.03 -13.48 -19.11
C ARG A 10 0.16 -12.58 -18.78
N ALA A 11 1.17 -12.65 -19.64
CA ALA A 11 2.37 -11.81 -19.57
C ALA A 11 2.26 -10.63 -20.55
N PHE A 12 2.54 -9.42 -20.07
CA PHE A 12 2.66 -8.22 -20.91
C PHE A 12 3.90 -7.41 -20.52
N TRP A 13 4.22 -6.39 -21.33
CA TRP A 13 5.38 -5.53 -21.08
C TRP A 13 5.09 -4.40 -20.08
N GLY A 14 3.85 -4.27 -19.65
CA GLY A 14 3.37 -3.29 -18.68
C GLY A 14 1.89 -3.47 -18.45
N PHE A 15 1.27 -2.52 -17.74
CA PHE A 15 -0.15 -2.56 -17.40
C PHE A 15 -0.67 -1.12 -17.40
N ASP A 16 -1.38 -0.74 -18.45
CA ASP A 16 -1.81 0.64 -18.67
C ASP A 16 -3.26 0.70 -19.19
N PRO A 17 -4.23 0.17 -18.42
CA PRO A 17 -5.63 0.13 -18.87
C PRO A 17 -6.22 1.51 -19.15
N GLU A 18 -5.69 2.55 -18.50
CA GLU A 18 -6.12 3.94 -18.71
C GLU A 18 -5.82 4.43 -20.13
N ASN A 19 -4.90 3.77 -20.84
CA ASN A 19 -4.53 4.09 -22.21
C ASN A 19 -4.76 2.92 -23.18
N GLU A 20 -4.99 1.70 -22.69
CA GLU A 20 -5.15 0.47 -23.48
C GLU A 20 -6.33 -0.35 -22.94
N GLY A 21 -7.52 -0.14 -23.46
CA GLY A 21 -8.77 -0.73 -22.98
C GLY A 21 -9.07 -2.13 -23.54
N TYR A 22 -8.05 -2.96 -23.72
CA TYR A 22 -8.23 -4.29 -24.35
C TYR A 22 -7.14 -5.29 -23.93
N UNK A 23 -7.29 -6.75 -23.95
CA UNK A 23 -6.46 -7.70 -23.76
C UNK A 23 -5.98 -8.08 -24.97
N GLY A 24 -4.77 -7.74 -25.48
CA GLY A 24 -4.23 -7.80 -26.84
C GLY A 24 -3.61 -9.15 -27.22
N PHE A 25 -3.72 -9.48 -28.51
CA PHE A 25 -3.14 -10.70 -29.10
C PHE A 25 -2.40 -10.30 -30.37
N THR A 26 -1.21 -10.87 -30.62
CA THR A 26 -0.42 -10.61 -31.83
C THR A 26 -1.02 -11.32 -33.04
N HIS A 27 -1.56 -12.52 -32.82
CA HIS A 27 -2.20 -13.32 -33.89
C HIS A 27 -3.69 -13.50 -33.62
N GLU A 28 -4.50 -13.32 -34.65
CA GLU A 28 -5.95 -13.48 -34.54
C GLU A 28 -6.34 -14.87 -34.06
N GLY A 29 -5.64 -15.92 -34.53
CA GLY A 29 -5.87 -17.30 -34.09
C GLY A 29 -5.72 -17.50 -32.58
N ASP A 30 -4.79 -16.78 -31.95
CA ASP A 30 -4.60 -16.85 -30.50
C ASP A 30 -5.76 -16.16 -29.74
N ARG A 31 -6.27 -15.02 -30.28
CA ARG A 31 -7.48 -14.36 -29.77
C ARG A 31 -8.69 -15.30 -29.81
N ILE A 32 -8.92 -15.92 -30.98
CA ILE A 32 -10.05 -16.85 -31.18
C ILE A 32 -9.92 -18.05 -30.24
N ALA A 33 -8.72 -18.64 -30.14
CA ALA A 33 -8.48 -19.78 -29.26
C ALA A 33 -8.70 -19.45 -27.78
N PHE A 34 -8.33 -18.25 -27.36
CA PHE A 34 -8.58 -17.76 -25.98
C PHE A 34 -10.08 -17.55 -25.76
N ALA A 35 -10.75 -16.84 -26.67
CA ALA A 35 -12.17 -16.48 -26.58
C ALA A 35 -13.11 -17.71 -26.59
N LYS A 36 -12.67 -18.85 -27.10
CA LYS A 36 -13.45 -20.11 -27.03
C LYS A 36 -13.61 -20.62 -25.59
N ASN A 37 -12.73 -20.24 -24.70
CA ASN A 37 -12.67 -20.77 -23.33
C ASN A 37 -12.96 -19.69 -22.28
N ALA A 38 -12.62 -18.43 -22.56
CA ALA A 38 -12.87 -17.31 -21.67
C ALA A 38 -14.26 -16.74 -21.94
N LYS A 39 -14.94 -16.31 -20.88
CA LYS A 39 -16.32 -15.76 -20.95
C LYS A 39 -16.35 -14.30 -20.51
N ALA A 40 -17.42 -13.60 -20.87
CA ALA A 40 -17.69 -12.26 -20.32
C ALA A 40 -17.69 -12.30 -18.79
N GLY A 41 -16.97 -11.37 -18.16
CA GLY A 41 -16.83 -11.28 -16.72
C GLY A 41 -15.66 -12.06 -16.15
N ASP A 42 -14.99 -12.92 -16.93
CA ASP A 42 -13.73 -13.57 -16.50
C ASP A 42 -12.65 -12.52 -16.30
N TRP A 43 -11.74 -12.82 -15.41
CA TRP A 43 -10.61 -11.94 -15.09
C TRP A 43 -9.31 -12.45 -15.70
N VAL A 44 -8.44 -11.53 -16.07
CA VAL A 44 -7.08 -11.85 -16.52
C VAL A 44 -6.09 -11.16 -15.57
N LEU A 45 -5.34 -11.97 -14.83
CA LEU A 45 -4.21 -11.50 -14.04
C LEU A 45 -3.04 -11.21 -14.99
N ILE A 46 -2.60 -9.96 -15.02
CA ILE A 46 -1.48 -9.51 -15.85
C ILE A 46 -0.22 -9.44 -14.98
N TYR A 47 0.89 -9.97 -15.51
CA TYR A 47 2.20 -9.81 -14.88
C TYR A 47 3.23 -9.30 -15.89
N GLY A 48 4.25 -8.61 -15.38
CA GLY A 48 5.33 -8.05 -16.19
C GLY A 48 6.24 -9.12 -16.79
N ALA A 49 6.28 -9.19 -18.11
CA ALA A 49 7.17 -10.11 -18.84
C ALA A 49 8.64 -9.74 -18.63
N ILE A 50 9.54 -10.71 -18.82
CA ILE A 50 10.99 -10.43 -18.85
C ILE A 50 11.32 -9.90 -20.24
N SER A 51 11.38 -8.58 -20.36
CA SER A 51 11.61 -7.85 -21.61
C SER A 51 12.37 -6.55 -21.31
N HIS A 52 13.09 -6.04 -22.30
CA HIS A 52 13.69 -4.71 -22.20
C HIS A 52 12.65 -3.57 -22.29
N HIS A 53 11.44 -3.89 -22.75
CA HIS A 53 10.30 -2.96 -22.77
C HIS A 53 9.56 -2.90 -21.42
N THR A 54 9.82 -3.84 -20.50
CA THR A 54 9.18 -3.90 -19.18
C THR A 54 10.07 -3.19 -18.16
N ALA A 55 9.49 -2.30 -17.37
CA ALA A 55 10.19 -1.62 -16.28
C ALA A 55 10.78 -2.66 -15.31
N ASP A 56 12.00 -2.44 -14.83
CA ASP A 56 12.73 -3.43 -14.02
C ASP A 56 11.96 -3.83 -12.76
N ASN A 57 11.29 -2.87 -12.12
CA ASN A 57 10.47 -3.11 -10.93
C ASN A 57 9.15 -3.83 -11.22
N GLU A 58 8.76 -3.95 -12.49
CA GLU A 58 7.53 -4.67 -12.91
C GLU A 58 7.83 -6.10 -13.41
N LYS A 59 9.07 -6.39 -13.77
CA LYS A 59 9.44 -7.71 -14.29
C LYS A 59 9.07 -8.81 -13.29
N ARG A 60 8.29 -9.79 -13.73
CA ARG A 60 7.79 -10.92 -12.93
C ARG A 60 6.84 -10.52 -11.80
N GLN A 61 6.42 -9.26 -11.74
CA GLN A 61 5.45 -8.80 -10.75
C GLN A 61 4.03 -8.91 -11.29
N ALA A 62 3.08 -9.31 -10.46
CA ALA A 62 1.65 -9.19 -10.75
C ALA A 62 1.32 -7.68 -10.75
N LEU A 63 0.66 -7.21 -11.81
CA LEU A 63 0.42 -5.79 -12.04
C LEU A 63 -1.05 -5.40 -11.83
N GLY A 64 -1.94 -6.24 -12.27
CA GLY A 64 -3.36 -5.94 -12.16
C GLY A 64 -4.28 -7.03 -12.73
N UNK A 65 -5.61 -7.04 -12.76
CA UNK A 65 -6.46 -7.88 -13.17
C UNK A 65 -7.18 -7.20 -14.14
N LEU A 66 -7.68 -7.53 -15.21
CA LEU A 66 -8.62 -7.03 -16.25
C LEU A 66 -9.90 -7.86 -16.28
N GLU A 67 -11.05 -7.27 -16.39
CA GLU A 67 -12.33 -7.97 -16.64
C GLU A 67 -12.65 -7.92 -18.13
N LEU A 68 -12.96 -9.07 -18.70
CA LEU A 68 -13.16 -9.22 -20.13
C LEU A 68 -14.64 -9.08 -20.52
N SER A 69 -14.87 -8.58 -21.73
CA SER A 69 -16.11 -8.82 -22.47
C SER A 69 -15.86 -9.88 -23.55
N GLU A 70 -16.93 -10.31 -24.23
CA GLU A 70 -16.83 -11.20 -25.40
C GLU A 70 -16.61 -10.43 -26.70
N GLU A 71 -16.58 -9.10 -26.62
CA GLU A 71 -16.50 -8.23 -27.81
C GLU A 71 -15.07 -8.21 -28.37
N PHE A 72 -14.94 -8.59 -29.64
CA PHE A 72 -13.70 -8.48 -30.40
C PHE A 72 -13.46 -7.03 -30.80
N CYS A 73 -12.23 -6.58 -30.71
CA CYS A 73 -11.82 -5.24 -31.10
C CYS A 73 -10.44 -5.26 -31.75
N PHE A 74 -10.05 -4.13 -32.32
CA PHE A 74 -8.70 -3.87 -32.76
C PHE A 74 -8.03 -2.88 -31.80
N ASP A 75 -6.71 -2.93 -31.74
CA ASP A 75 -5.91 -2.05 -30.89
C ASP A 75 -6.25 -0.56 -31.12
N VAL A 76 -6.32 -0.15 -32.38
CA VAL A 76 -6.60 1.25 -32.76
C VAL A 76 -7.93 1.77 -32.20
N ASP A 77 -8.91 0.91 -32.01
CA ASP A 77 -10.22 1.27 -31.47
C ASP A 77 -10.21 1.45 -29.95
N ARG A 78 -9.19 0.91 -29.29
CA ARG A 78 -9.15 0.79 -27.83
C ARG A 78 -7.82 1.30 -27.21
N MET A 79 -7.13 2.20 -27.93
CA MET A 79 -5.88 2.83 -27.46
C MET A 79 -5.99 4.35 -27.55
N SER A 80 -5.42 5.02 -26.54
CA SER A 80 -5.21 6.46 -26.58
C SER A 80 -4.11 6.81 -27.58
N GLN A 81 -4.10 8.05 -28.07
CA GLN A 81 -3.03 8.54 -28.96
C GLN A 81 -1.66 8.34 -28.30
N GLN A 82 -1.55 8.57 -27.00
CA GLN A 82 -0.32 8.38 -26.24
C GLN A 82 0.19 6.93 -26.32
N ALA A 83 -0.70 5.95 -26.23
CA ALA A 83 -0.34 4.53 -26.34
C ALA A 83 0.11 4.17 -27.76
N ILE A 84 -0.57 4.72 -28.77
CA ILE A 84 -0.22 4.55 -30.20
C ILE A 84 1.21 5.08 -30.43
N ASP A 85 1.46 6.32 -30.03
CA ASP A 85 2.78 6.99 -30.19
C ASP A 85 3.88 6.19 -29.49
N ARG A 86 3.60 5.68 -28.28
CA ARG A 86 4.54 4.84 -27.52
C ARG A 86 4.91 3.56 -28.29
N ARG A 87 3.93 2.91 -28.93
CA ARG A 87 4.15 1.68 -29.71
C ARG A 87 4.95 1.94 -30.98
N GLU A 88 4.68 3.05 -31.64
CA GLU A 88 5.41 3.46 -32.85
C GLU A 88 6.87 3.76 -32.51
N LYS A 89 7.10 4.58 -31.49
CA LYS A 89 8.44 4.94 -31.00
C LYS A 89 9.21 3.68 -30.55
N GLY A 90 8.56 2.74 -29.93
CA GLY A 90 9.13 1.47 -29.49
C GLY A 90 9.30 0.44 -30.60
N LYS A 91 8.80 0.71 -31.81
CA LYS A 91 8.86 -0.18 -32.99
C LYS A 91 8.17 -1.52 -32.77
N PHE A 92 7.08 -1.53 -32.01
CA PHE A 92 6.30 -2.76 -31.76
C PHE A 92 4.81 -2.63 -32.14
N SER A 93 4.47 -1.75 -33.07
CA SER A 93 3.10 -1.54 -33.61
C SER A 93 2.51 -2.80 -34.25
N HIS A 94 3.35 -3.75 -34.65
CA HIS A 94 2.91 -5.04 -35.22
C HIS A 94 2.44 -6.05 -34.16
N ARG A 95 2.49 -5.71 -32.88
CA ARG A 95 2.10 -6.63 -31.80
C ARG A 95 0.74 -6.24 -31.21
N TRP A 96 -0.01 -7.27 -30.79
CA TRP A 96 -1.26 -7.11 -30.02
C TRP A 96 -2.35 -6.32 -30.76
N ASN A 97 -2.40 -6.45 -32.09
CA ASN A 97 -3.37 -5.73 -32.92
C ASN A 97 -4.79 -6.28 -32.81
N PHE A 98 -4.95 -7.52 -32.35
CA PHE A 98 -6.24 -8.19 -32.17
C PHE A 98 -6.58 -8.18 -30.68
N GLY A 99 -7.79 -7.74 -30.33
CA GLY A 99 -8.16 -7.57 -28.92
C GLY A 99 -9.48 -8.19 -28.52
N LEU A 100 -9.63 -8.35 -27.21
CA LEU A 100 -10.91 -8.50 -26.52
C LEU A 100 -11.10 -7.25 -25.69
N ARG A 101 -12.26 -6.63 -25.77
CA ARG A 101 -12.60 -5.44 -25.00
C ARG A 101 -12.51 -5.73 -23.50
N VAL A 102 -11.92 -4.80 -22.76
CA VAL A 102 -11.84 -4.82 -21.29
C VAL A 102 -12.91 -3.85 -20.77
N THR A 103 -13.72 -4.32 -19.83
CA THR A 103 -14.80 -3.52 -19.24
C THR A 103 -14.38 -2.84 -17.94
N ARG A 104 -13.53 -3.50 -17.16
CA ARG A 104 -13.03 -2.98 -15.89
C ARG A 104 -11.59 -3.43 -15.67
N ALA A 105 -10.85 -2.66 -14.88
CA ALA A 105 -9.46 -2.98 -14.56
C ALA A 105 -9.12 -2.60 -13.11
N TRP A 106 -8.22 -3.35 -12.52
CA TRP A 106 -7.74 -3.11 -11.14
C TRP A 106 -6.22 -3.25 -11.08
N ARG A 107 -5.58 -2.37 -10.31
CA ARG A 107 -4.15 -2.50 -9.98
C ARG A 107 -4.00 -3.16 -8.61
N LEU A 108 -2.91 -3.90 -8.41
CA LEU A 108 -2.54 -4.38 -7.08
C LEU A 108 -1.95 -3.23 -6.26
N HIS A 109 -2.27 -3.18 -4.96
CA HIS A 109 -1.71 -2.17 -4.07
C HIS A 109 -0.20 -2.32 -3.89
N ASN A 110 0.32 -3.54 -3.94
CA ASN A 110 1.73 -3.83 -3.72
C ASN A 110 2.26 -4.78 -4.80
N ASN A 111 3.51 -4.60 -5.17
CA ASN A 111 4.18 -5.50 -6.10
C ASN A 111 4.36 -6.89 -5.47
N VAL A 112 3.86 -7.91 -6.14
CA VAL A 112 3.93 -9.30 -5.70
C VAL A 112 4.52 -10.13 -6.85
N HIS A 113 5.59 -10.86 -6.57
CA HIS A 113 6.18 -11.73 -7.58
C HIS A 113 5.18 -12.82 -7.98
N ILE A 114 4.93 -12.95 -9.28
CA ILE A 114 3.87 -13.82 -9.83
C ILE A 114 3.97 -15.27 -9.35
N LYS A 115 5.16 -15.77 -9.03
CA LYS A 115 5.36 -17.13 -8.51
C LYS A 115 4.64 -17.40 -7.17
N HIS A 116 4.34 -16.34 -6.41
CA HIS A 116 3.62 -16.48 -5.14
C HIS A 116 2.10 -16.61 -5.35
N ILE A 117 1.61 -16.20 -6.50
CA ILE A 117 0.19 -16.29 -6.87
C ILE A 117 -0.05 -17.56 -7.72
N ALA A 118 0.65 -17.67 -8.82
CA ALA A 118 0.41 -18.65 -9.89
C ALA A 118 1.59 -19.66 -9.96
N VAL A 119 1.73 -20.51 -8.95
CA VAL A 119 2.88 -21.41 -8.79
C VAL A 119 3.00 -22.40 -9.96
N GLU A 120 1.90 -23.06 -10.32
CA GLU A 120 1.87 -24.05 -11.40
C GLU A 120 1.78 -23.38 -12.77
N ALA A 121 0.87 -22.41 -12.92
CA ALA A 121 0.69 -21.67 -14.17
C ALA A 121 1.95 -20.88 -14.57
N TYR A 122 2.78 -20.48 -13.62
CA TYR A 122 4.03 -19.75 -13.87
C TYR A 122 5.20 -20.69 -14.17
N ALA A 123 5.06 -22.02 -14.03
CA ALA A 123 6.12 -22.97 -14.33
C ALA A 123 6.63 -22.81 -15.78
N ASN A 124 7.89 -23.15 -16.02
CA ASN A 124 8.53 -22.99 -17.33
C ASN A 124 7.79 -23.70 -18.46
N LEU A 125 7.19 -24.84 -18.16
CA LEU A 125 6.41 -25.65 -19.09
C LEU A 125 5.30 -24.83 -19.80
N HIS A 126 4.71 -23.87 -19.09
CA HIS A 126 3.58 -23.07 -19.58
C HIS A 126 3.99 -21.68 -20.12
N ARG A 127 5.28 -21.47 -20.39
CA ARG A 127 5.78 -20.16 -20.81
C ARG A 127 5.11 -19.65 -22.11
N PHE A 128 4.94 -20.53 -23.08
CA PHE A 128 4.34 -20.17 -24.37
C PHE A 128 2.89 -19.72 -24.20
N GLU A 129 2.09 -20.51 -23.50
CA GLU A 129 0.67 -20.22 -23.27
C GLU A 129 0.47 -18.86 -22.58
N ARG A 130 1.24 -18.57 -21.53
CA ARG A 130 1.15 -17.30 -20.81
C ARG A 130 1.42 -16.08 -21.70
N THR A 131 2.31 -16.24 -22.67
CA THR A 131 2.70 -15.10 -23.53
C THR A 131 1.81 -14.95 -24.76
N THR A 132 1.13 -15.99 -25.18
CA THR A 132 0.31 -16.01 -26.42
C THR A 132 -1.17 -16.04 -26.13
N ARG A 133 -1.67 -17.10 -25.54
CA ARG A 133 -3.11 -17.39 -25.39
C ARG A 133 -3.67 -17.11 -24.00
N GLY A 134 -2.80 -17.14 -22.99
CA GLY A 134 -3.23 -17.12 -21.60
C GLY A 134 -3.43 -18.55 -21.08
N ILE A 135 -3.33 -18.71 -19.78
CA ILE A 135 -3.52 -20.00 -19.10
C ILE A 135 -4.53 -19.80 -17.95
N LEU A 136 -5.49 -20.71 -17.85
CA LEU A 136 -6.45 -20.71 -16.76
C LEU A 136 -5.76 -21.11 -15.45
N LEU A 137 -5.89 -20.31 -14.42
CA LEU A 137 -5.37 -20.61 -13.09
C LEU A 137 -6.22 -21.71 -12.45
N ASN A 138 -5.55 -22.63 -11.71
CA ASN A 138 -6.28 -23.63 -10.94
C ASN A 138 -6.99 -22.97 -9.74
N ALA A 139 -7.91 -23.68 -9.08
CA ALA A 139 -8.75 -23.13 -8.01
C ALA A 139 -7.94 -22.45 -6.88
N LYS A 140 -6.84 -23.04 -6.46
CA LYS A 140 -5.96 -22.48 -5.40
C LYS A 140 -5.25 -21.21 -5.86
N GLU A 141 -4.85 -21.17 -7.12
CA GLU A 141 -4.20 -19.99 -7.71
C GLU A 141 -5.21 -18.84 -7.90
N GLN A 142 -6.45 -19.17 -8.31
CA GLN A 142 -7.52 -18.20 -8.42
C GLN A 142 -7.84 -17.59 -7.04
N GLU A 143 -8.00 -18.43 -6.01
CA GLU A 143 -8.22 -17.97 -4.64
C GLU A 143 -7.10 -17.03 -4.19
N ARG A 144 -5.84 -17.40 -4.43
CA ARG A 144 -4.70 -16.52 -4.11
C ARG A 144 -4.75 -15.20 -4.89
N ALA A 145 -5.00 -15.27 -6.20
CA ALA A 145 -5.07 -14.06 -7.04
C ALA A 145 -6.13 -13.07 -6.53
N LEU A 146 -7.29 -13.60 -6.12
CA LEU A 146 -8.42 -12.80 -5.64
C LEU A 146 -8.26 -12.33 -4.17
N SER A 147 -7.30 -12.87 -3.43
CA SER A 147 -7.07 -12.47 -2.02
C SER A 147 -6.20 -11.22 -1.87
N TYR A 148 -5.51 -10.80 -2.92
CA TYR A 148 -4.64 -9.61 -2.86
C TYR A 148 -5.48 -8.34 -2.91
N PRO A 149 -5.11 -7.32 -2.14
CA PRO A 149 -5.81 -6.04 -2.19
C PRO A 149 -5.59 -5.34 -3.53
N ILE A 150 -6.69 -4.94 -4.15
CA ILE A 150 -6.70 -4.28 -5.46
C ILE A 150 -7.55 -3.00 -5.38
N TYR A 151 -7.31 -2.07 -6.31
CA TYR A 151 -8.14 -0.89 -6.49
C TYR A 151 -8.48 -0.70 -7.96
N GLU A 152 -9.70 -0.30 -8.23
CA GLU A 152 -10.20 -0.13 -9.59
C GLU A 152 -9.60 1.11 -10.25
N VAL A 153 -9.29 1.02 -11.53
CA VAL A 153 -8.75 2.11 -12.34
C VAL A 153 -9.58 2.25 -13.63
N ASN A 154 -9.57 3.43 -14.21
CA ASN A 154 -10.28 3.69 -15.45
C ASN A 154 -9.75 2.81 -16.58
N VAL A 155 -10.61 2.51 -17.53
CA VAL A 155 -10.30 1.75 -18.74
C VAL A 155 -10.55 2.65 -19.95
N PHE A 156 -9.58 2.76 -20.86
CA PHE A 156 -9.72 3.57 -22.06
C PHE A 156 -10.91 3.08 -22.91
N GLY A 157 -11.76 4.02 -23.28
CA GLY A 157 -12.96 3.73 -24.09
C GLY A 157 -14.16 3.24 -23.29
N GLU A 158 -14.04 3.17 -21.95
CA GLU A 158 -15.17 2.87 -21.05
C GLU A 158 -15.58 4.14 -20.28
N SER A 159 -16.78 4.12 -19.72
CA SER A 159 -17.26 5.22 -18.89
C SER A 159 -16.34 5.39 -17.68
N PRO A 160 -15.95 6.61 -17.34
CA PRO A 160 -15.13 6.82 -16.15
C PRO A 160 -15.81 6.28 -14.88
N ILE A 161 -15.01 5.75 -13.98
CA ILE A 161 -15.50 5.26 -12.69
C ILE A 161 -16.17 6.46 -11.98
N PRO A 162 -17.46 6.36 -11.60
CA PRO A 162 -18.10 7.45 -10.88
C PRO A 162 -17.34 7.78 -9.59
N ALA A 163 -17.21 9.06 -9.29
CA ALA A 163 -16.53 9.49 -8.04
C ALA A 163 -17.15 8.84 -6.79
N THR A 164 -18.44 8.52 -6.86
CA THR A 164 -19.18 7.77 -5.82
C THR A 164 -18.82 6.27 -5.79
N ALA A 165 -18.41 5.68 -6.92
CA ALA A 165 -18.04 4.25 -6.96
C ALA A 165 -16.61 4.02 -6.43
N VAL A 166 -15.76 5.04 -6.48
CA VAL A 166 -14.45 5.04 -5.80
C VAL A 166 -14.67 4.95 -4.29
N LEU A 167 -15.77 5.52 -3.79
CA LEU A 167 -16.19 5.40 -2.38
C LEU A 167 -16.71 3.99 -2.05
N ASP A 168 -17.37 3.30 -2.97
CA ASP A 168 -17.96 1.97 -2.70
C ASP A 168 -16.94 0.82 -2.76
N THR A 169 -15.94 0.91 -3.62
CA THR A 169 -14.77 -0.01 -3.57
C THR A 169 -13.87 0.35 -2.40
N ALA A 170 -13.83 1.62 -2.01
CA ALA A 170 -13.21 2.06 -0.78
C ALA A 170 -13.99 1.57 0.47
N GLN A 171 -15.29 1.25 0.38
CA GLN A 171 -16.04 0.70 1.53
C GLN A 171 -15.62 -0.73 1.92
N ALA A 172 -15.11 -1.52 0.99
CA ALA A 172 -14.46 -2.79 1.35
C ALA A 172 -13.03 -2.57 1.89
N ALA A 173 -12.43 -1.42 1.59
CA ALA A 173 -11.13 -0.99 2.11
C ALA A 173 -11.25 0.09 3.21
N THR A 174 -12.46 0.58 3.51
CA THR A 174 -12.70 1.63 4.51
C THR A 174 -12.85 1.11 5.94
N ILE A 175 -11.93 0.23 6.29
CA ILE A 175 -11.62 0.08 7.71
C ILE A 175 -10.64 1.21 8.14
N PHE A 176 -10.06 1.93 7.17
CA PHE A 176 -9.04 2.96 7.44
C PHE A 176 -9.21 4.18 6.52
N GLU A 177 -10.26 5.00 6.72
CA GLU A 177 -10.18 6.38 6.27
C GLU A 177 -9.27 7.13 7.26
N PRO A 178 -8.09 7.58 6.85
CA PRO A 178 -7.38 8.53 7.70
C PRO A 178 -8.27 9.77 7.82
N SER A 179 -8.46 10.26 9.04
CA SER A 179 -9.05 11.56 9.28
C SER A 179 -8.43 12.54 8.27
N LYS A 180 -9.25 13.35 7.61
CA LYS A 180 -8.77 14.34 6.64
C LYS A 180 -7.62 15.12 7.25
N GLY A 181 -6.41 14.68 6.94
CA GLY A 181 -5.24 15.49 7.20
C GLY A 181 -5.36 16.79 6.41
N PRO A 182 -4.68 17.84 6.82
CA PRO A 182 -4.65 19.06 6.03
C PRO A 182 -4.20 18.70 4.61
N PRO A 183 -4.74 19.37 3.59
CA PRO A 183 -4.38 19.08 2.19
C PRO A 183 -2.86 19.12 2.02
N PRO A 184 -2.29 18.30 1.16
CA PRO A 184 -0.84 18.32 0.94
C PRO A 184 -0.40 19.70 0.48
N SER A 185 0.39 20.36 1.30
CA SER A 185 0.96 21.66 0.95
C SER A 185 2.21 21.41 0.10
N PHE A 186 2.12 21.77 -1.18
CA PHE A 186 3.27 21.83 -2.06
C PHE A 186 4.02 23.14 -1.76
N GLY A 187 5.05 23.09 -0.96
CA GLY A 187 5.85 24.26 -0.61
C GLY A 187 6.79 24.02 0.55
N ILE A 188 7.65 24.97 0.81
CA ILE A 188 8.54 24.95 1.98
C ILE A 188 7.63 24.92 3.22
N LYS A 189 7.63 23.80 3.93
CA LYS A 189 6.91 23.68 5.21
C LYS A 189 7.59 24.59 6.23
N THR A 190 7.09 25.79 6.35
CA THR A 190 7.40 26.60 7.53
C THR A 190 6.62 26.00 8.69
N VAL A 191 7.29 25.22 9.50
CA VAL A 191 6.69 24.74 10.74
C VAL A 191 6.67 25.93 11.70
N ILE A 192 5.52 26.59 11.79
CA ILE A 192 5.28 27.54 12.88
C ILE A 192 5.16 26.68 14.13
N THR A 193 6.24 26.55 14.86
CA THR A 193 6.20 26.00 16.19
C THR A 193 5.53 27.07 17.07
N GLU A 194 4.28 26.86 17.41
CA GLU A 194 3.63 27.66 18.45
C GLU A 194 4.51 27.54 19.71
N ASP A 195 4.95 28.68 20.22
CA ASP A 195 5.68 28.75 21.47
C ASP A 195 4.76 28.27 22.60
N GLY A 196 5.14 27.15 23.20
CA GLY A 196 4.36 26.54 24.27
C GLY A 196 4.82 25.11 24.57
N GLU A 197 4.27 24.60 25.65
CA GLU A 197 4.56 23.24 26.11
C GLU A 197 4.14 22.22 25.05
N ASN A 198 5.08 21.43 24.61
CA ASN A 198 4.87 20.30 23.70
C ASN A 198 5.28 19.00 24.40
N LYS A 199 4.63 17.92 24.06
CA LYS A 199 4.92 16.60 24.64
C LYS A 199 5.30 15.63 23.52
N ILE A 200 6.38 14.89 23.73
CA ILE A 200 6.62 13.69 22.95
C ILE A 200 5.74 12.59 23.55
N TYR A 201 5.13 11.81 22.71
CA TYR A 201 4.27 10.70 23.14
C TYR A 201 4.66 9.38 22.49
N LEU A 202 4.36 8.32 23.21
CA LEU A 202 4.41 6.94 22.75
C LEU A 202 2.99 6.38 22.81
N MET A 203 2.49 5.92 21.65
CA MET A 203 1.21 5.25 21.58
C MET A 203 1.41 3.80 21.11
N LYS A 204 0.57 2.89 21.60
CA LYS A 204 0.58 1.47 21.27
C LYS A 204 -0.70 1.10 20.55
N PHE A 205 -0.59 0.31 19.50
CA PHE A 205 -1.74 -0.27 18.82
C PHE A 205 -2.19 -1.52 19.61
N SER A 206 -3.45 -1.53 20.01
CA SER A 206 -4.12 -2.67 20.64
C SER A 206 -4.89 -3.41 19.55
N GLY A 207 -4.34 -4.52 19.10
CA GLY A 207 -4.90 -5.32 18.01
C GLY A 207 -3.88 -6.32 17.49
N ALA A 208 -4.31 -7.17 16.58
CA ALA A 208 -3.44 -8.16 15.93
C ALA A 208 -2.55 -7.47 14.88
N VAL A 209 -1.32 -7.17 15.27
CA VAL A 209 -0.34 -6.47 14.43
C VAL A 209 0.00 -7.29 13.18
N GLU A 210 0.01 -8.60 13.31
CA GLU A 210 0.28 -9.55 12.23
C GLU A 210 -0.76 -9.41 11.09
N ILE A 211 -2.01 -9.21 11.45
CA ILE A 211 -3.09 -9.00 10.48
C ILE A 211 -2.95 -7.63 9.82
N LEU A 212 -2.68 -6.61 10.62
CA LEU A 212 -2.53 -5.22 10.14
C LEU A 212 -1.38 -5.07 9.14
N LEU A 213 -0.26 -5.74 9.39
CA LEU A 213 0.97 -5.58 8.60
C LEU A 213 1.22 -6.73 7.61
N GLY A 214 0.36 -7.75 7.58
CA GLY A 214 0.49 -8.90 6.70
C GLY A 214 1.76 -9.74 6.94
N LYS A 215 2.27 -9.72 8.16
CA LYS A 215 3.50 -10.46 8.53
C LYS A 215 3.16 -11.75 9.26
N SER A 216 3.97 -12.78 9.04
CA SER A 216 3.79 -14.11 9.66
C SER A 216 4.29 -14.16 11.12
N HIS A 217 4.01 -15.26 11.79
CA HIS A 217 4.18 -15.48 13.23
C HIS A 217 5.57 -15.29 13.85
N SER A 218 6.60 -14.92 13.08
CA SER A 218 7.96 -14.66 13.62
C SER A 218 8.00 -13.50 14.62
N ASP A 219 6.99 -12.64 14.62
CA ASP A 219 6.93 -11.46 15.48
C ASP A 219 5.97 -11.62 16.66
N TYR A 220 5.70 -12.85 17.05
CA TYR A 220 4.79 -13.16 18.17
C TYR A 220 5.20 -12.44 19.45
N GLY A 221 4.29 -11.70 20.03
CA GLY A 221 4.54 -10.91 21.24
C GLY A 221 5.03 -9.49 21.02
N LYS A 222 5.44 -9.15 19.80
CA LYS A 222 5.79 -7.76 19.45
C LYS A 222 4.51 -6.95 19.24
N LYS A 223 4.58 -5.65 19.50
CA LYS A 223 3.48 -4.69 19.34
C LYS A 223 3.89 -3.56 18.40
N LEU A 224 2.90 -2.92 17.80
CA LEU A 224 3.12 -1.74 16.96
C LEU A 224 3.00 -0.48 17.82
N PHE A 225 3.99 0.39 17.71
CA PHE A 225 4.06 1.65 18.43
C PHE A 225 4.18 2.83 17.46
N LYS A 226 3.65 3.97 17.88
CA LYS A 226 3.79 5.25 17.20
C LYS A 226 4.48 6.24 18.14
N VAL A 227 5.53 6.89 17.63
CA VAL A 227 6.19 8.02 18.28
C VAL A 227 5.75 9.31 17.59
N GLY A 228 5.50 10.36 18.36
CA GLY A 228 5.17 11.66 17.81
C GLY A 228 5.21 12.75 18.87
N ARG A 229 4.93 13.99 18.45
CA ARG A 229 4.81 15.12 19.36
C ARG A 229 3.46 15.82 19.19
N SER A 230 2.99 16.43 20.25
CA SER A 230 1.75 17.21 20.25
C SER A 230 1.70 18.07 21.51
N ASN A 231 1.07 19.22 21.42
CA ASN A 231 0.69 20.00 22.61
C ASN A 231 -0.42 19.28 23.40
N ASP A 232 -1.25 18.46 22.70
CA ASP A 232 -2.28 17.64 23.33
C ASP A 232 -2.29 16.21 22.78
N PRO A 233 -1.51 15.29 23.40
CA PRO A 233 -1.49 13.88 23.00
C PRO A 233 -2.82 13.15 23.13
N ARG A 234 -3.70 13.58 24.01
CA ARG A 234 -5.05 12.96 24.19
C ARG A 234 -5.95 13.29 23.00
N ARG A 235 -5.92 14.54 22.55
CA ARG A 235 -6.64 14.94 21.33
C ARG A 235 -6.10 14.15 20.14
N ARG A 236 -4.76 14.03 20.02
CA ARG A 236 -4.13 13.26 18.94
C ARG A 236 -4.51 11.78 18.98
N LEU A 237 -4.62 11.21 20.18
CA LEU A 237 -5.12 9.83 20.36
C LEU A 237 -6.57 9.69 19.87
N SER A 238 -7.42 10.65 20.20
CA SER A 238 -8.82 10.66 19.77
C SER A 238 -8.91 10.74 18.23
N GLU A 239 -8.09 11.60 17.60
CA GLU A 239 -8.00 11.72 16.14
C GLU A 239 -7.61 10.39 15.49
N LEU A 240 -6.59 9.70 16.01
CA LEU A 240 -6.16 8.40 15.50
C LEU A 240 -7.26 7.34 15.63
N ASN A 241 -7.97 7.35 16.75
CA ASN A 241 -9.03 6.38 17.01
C ASN A 241 -10.34 6.68 16.27
N SER A 242 -10.54 7.92 15.83
CA SER A 242 -11.74 8.30 15.08
C SER A 242 -11.83 7.61 13.71
N GLY A 243 -10.70 7.09 13.21
CA GLY A 243 -10.66 6.28 11.99
C GLY A 243 -11.18 4.86 12.16
N PHE A 244 -11.40 4.40 13.39
CA PHE A 244 -11.93 3.06 13.65
C PHE A 244 -13.46 3.11 13.89
N PRO A 245 -14.21 2.10 13.41
CA PRO A 245 -15.62 1.97 13.77
C PRO A 245 -15.81 1.90 15.30
N LYS A 246 -16.92 2.43 15.79
CA LYS A 246 -17.22 2.42 17.26
C LYS A 246 -17.23 1.03 17.88
N SER A 247 -17.57 0.00 17.07
CA SER A 247 -17.58 -1.40 17.50
C SER A 247 -16.22 -2.10 17.33
N SER A 248 -15.18 -1.38 16.92
CA SER A 248 -13.86 -1.95 16.67
C SER A 248 -13.23 -2.46 17.96
N VAL A 249 -12.68 -3.66 17.92
CA VAL A 249 -11.88 -4.24 19.02
C VAL A 249 -10.43 -3.77 18.99
N VAL A 250 -10.04 -3.00 17.96
CA VAL A 250 -8.69 -2.44 17.83
C VAL A 250 -8.71 -0.95 18.12
N SER A 251 -7.63 -0.45 18.70
CA SER A 251 -7.50 0.97 19.03
C SER A 251 -6.03 1.35 19.29
N TRP A 252 -5.74 2.64 19.19
CA TRP A 252 -4.50 3.20 19.74
C TRP A 252 -4.70 3.50 21.22
N GLN A 253 -3.65 3.30 21.98
CA GLN A 253 -3.60 3.59 23.44
C GLN A 253 -2.39 4.46 23.74
N LEU A 254 -2.56 5.48 24.55
CA LEU A 254 -1.48 6.33 25.01
C LEU A 254 -0.69 5.59 26.10
N VAL A 255 0.59 5.34 25.85
CA VAL A 255 1.46 4.59 26.75
C VAL A 255 2.27 5.52 27.64
N SER A 256 2.87 6.56 27.04
CA SER A 256 3.75 7.46 27.78
C SER A 256 3.79 8.84 27.11
N THR A 257 4.07 9.87 27.92
CA THR A 257 4.33 11.23 27.43
C THR A 257 5.47 11.86 28.21
N HIS A 258 6.21 12.74 27.55
CA HIS A 258 7.27 13.53 28.20
C HIS A 258 7.17 14.98 27.74
N PRO A 259 7.04 15.96 28.67
CA PRO A 259 6.88 17.37 28.32
C PRO A 259 8.20 18.07 27.98
N TYR A 260 8.12 19.02 27.04
CA TYR A 260 9.22 19.94 26.67
C TYR A 260 8.66 21.36 26.64
N LYS A 261 9.41 22.30 27.25
CA LYS A 261 9.02 23.72 27.28
C LYS A 261 8.99 24.41 25.90
N UNK A 262 9.70 24.00 25.03
CA UNK A 262 9.84 24.50 23.82
C UNK A 262 9.46 23.51 22.80
N GLY A 263 8.76 23.99 21.98
CA GLY A 263 8.37 23.19 20.84
C GLY A 263 9.52 22.74 19.95
N GLN A 264 10.52 23.57 19.79
CA GLN A 264 11.75 23.20 19.06
C GLN A 264 12.52 22.09 19.77
N SER A 265 12.58 22.14 21.09
CA SER A 265 13.23 21.07 21.87
C SER A 265 12.48 19.75 21.72
N ALA A 266 11.16 19.79 21.73
CA ALA A 266 10.33 18.63 21.49
C ALA A 266 10.56 18.05 20.08
N HIS A 267 10.64 18.92 19.07
CA HIS A 267 10.89 18.51 17.67
C HIS A 267 12.25 17.82 17.54
N ASN A 268 13.31 18.43 18.07
CA ASN A 268 14.67 17.87 18.01
C ASN A 268 14.72 16.51 18.72
N SER A 269 14.11 16.43 19.89
CA SER A 269 14.08 15.19 20.68
C SER A 269 13.26 14.09 20.00
N GLU A 270 12.12 14.45 19.39
CA GLU A 270 11.32 13.51 18.59
C GLU A 270 12.14 12.92 17.43
N THR A 271 12.87 13.76 16.71
CA THR A 271 13.71 13.35 15.58
C THR A 271 14.81 12.38 16.04
N LEU A 272 15.50 12.72 17.13
CA LEU A 272 16.54 11.86 17.71
C LEU A 272 15.95 10.53 18.19
N LEU A 273 14.80 10.56 18.84
CA LEU A 273 14.12 9.36 19.33
C LEU A 273 13.73 8.43 18.17
N LYS A 274 13.20 8.98 17.07
CA LYS A 274 12.88 8.20 15.86
C LYS A 274 14.12 7.51 15.28
N ASN A 275 15.26 8.21 15.27
CA ASN A 275 16.53 7.62 14.82
C ASN A 275 16.98 6.48 15.74
N VAL A 276 16.92 6.69 17.06
CA VAL A 276 17.22 5.63 18.04
C VAL A 276 16.31 4.42 17.85
N PHE A 277 15.02 4.66 17.65
CA PHE A 277 14.05 3.58 17.44
C PHE A 277 14.32 2.83 16.14
N ALA A 278 14.67 3.54 15.06
CA ALA A 278 14.97 2.93 13.76
C ALA A 278 16.21 2.03 13.80
N THR A 279 17.14 2.28 14.74
CA THR A 279 18.33 1.42 14.91
C THR A 279 18.08 0.23 15.85
N LYS A 280 17.11 0.35 16.77
CA LYS A 280 16.87 -0.68 17.81
C LYS A 280 15.69 -1.59 17.51
N PHE A 281 14.73 -1.14 16.71
CA PHE A 281 13.45 -1.82 16.48
C PHE A 281 13.13 -1.89 14.99
N ASP A 282 12.19 -2.77 14.63
CA ASP A 282 11.74 -2.91 13.26
C ASP A 282 10.88 -1.68 12.85
N SER A 283 11.41 -0.84 11.98
CA SER A 283 10.67 0.32 11.45
C SER A 283 9.72 -0.12 10.34
N VAL A 284 8.46 0.28 10.44
CA VAL A 284 7.45 0.04 9.40
C VAL A 284 7.10 1.34 8.65
N GLY A 285 7.91 2.37 8.86
CA GLY A 285 7.82 3.64 8.15
C GLY A 285 7.55 4.84 9.06
N GLY A 286 8.28 5.91 8.84
CA GLY A 286 8.08 7.20 9.50
C GLY A 286 8.14 7.17 11.01
N GLU A 287 6.99 7.13 11.64
CA GLU A 287 6.81 7.24 13.11
C GLU A 287 6.40 5.91 13.76
N PHE A 288 6.41 4.81 12.99
CA PHE A 288 5.86 3.53 13.42
C PHE A 288 6.95 2.47 13.56
N PHE A 289 6.92 1.75 14.68
CA PHE A 289 7.97 0.79 15.08
C PHE A 289 7.36 -0.45 15.70
N ILE A 290 7.94 -1.61 15.43
CA ILE A 290 7.53 -2.90 16.03
C ILE A 290 8.61 -3.38 16.98
N GLY A 291 8.20 -3.75 18.19
CA GLY A 291 9.11 -4.28 19.20
C GLY A 291 8.38 -4.81 20.42
N SER A 292 9.16 -5.38 21.33
CA SER A 292 8.65 -5.78 22.63
C SER A 292 8.19 -4.52 23.40
N GLU A 293 7.08 -4.60 24.09
CA GLU A 293 6.52 -3.48 24.85
C GLU A 293 7.52 -2.96 25.90
N ILE A 294 8.19 -3.86 26.60
CA ILE A 294 9.17 -3.51 27.64
C ILE A 294 10.35 -2.74 27.03
N ASP A 295 10.89 -3.24 25.93
CA ASP A 295 12.10 -2.64 25.33
C ASP A 295 11.80 -1.25 24.73
N ILE A 296 10.65 -1.11 24.06
CA ILE A 296 10.24 0.17 23.47
C ILE A 296 9.96 1.22 24.55
N GLN A 297 9.26 0.84 25.65
CA GLN A 297 9.00 1.76 26.76
C GLN A 297 10.32 2.14 27.45
N SER A 298 11.21 1.19 27.69
CA SER A 298 12.52 1.44 28.31
C SER A 298 13.34 2.41 27.44
N ALA A 299 13.41 2.19 26.14
CA ALA A 299 14.14 3.07 25.21
C ALA A 299 13.54 4.48 25.19
N PHE A 300 12.20 4.59 25.24
CA PHE A 300 11.51 5.87 25.29
C PHE A 300 11.88 6.65 26.57
N VAL A 301 11.79 5.99 27.73
CA VAL A 301 12.11 6.62 29.03
C VAL A 301 13.59 7.03 29.10
N GLN A 302 14.50 6.15 28.70
CA GLN A 302 15.93 6.44 28.65
C GLN A 302 16.23 7.69 27.82
N HIS A 303 15.63 7.78 26.63
CA HIS A 303 15.81 8.92 25.73
C HIS A 303 15.31 10.21 26.38
N CYS A 304 14.10 10.19 26.94
CA CYS A 304 13.49 11.36 27.56
C CYS A 304 14.27 11.86 28.79
N VAL A 305 14.76 10.94 29.61
CA VAL A 305 15.58 11.27 30.79
C VAL A 305 16.93 11.88 30.37
N SER A 306 17.59 11.27 29.37
CA SER A 306 18.89 11.77 28.87
C SER A 306 18.78 13.13 28.20
N ALA A 307 17.61 13.42 27.57
CA ALA A 307 17.37 14.70 26.88
C ALA A 307 16.92 15.82 27.83
N SER A 308 16.61 15.51 29.10
CA SER A 308 16.23 16.53 30.07
C SER A 308 17.51 17.22 30.59
N PRO A 309 17.56 18.58 30.58
CA PRO A 309 18.71 19.27 31.16
C PRO A 309 18.82 18.93 32.66
N VAL A 310 20.01 18.48 33.07
CA VAL A 310 20.29 18.22 34.48
C VAL A 310 20.12 19.53 35.25
N ILE A 311 19.08 19.63 36.06
CA ILE A 311 18.98 20.73 37.02
C ILE A 311 20.01 20.44 38.08
N LYS A 312 21.20 21.07 37.97
CA LYS A 312 22.18 21.08 39.07
C LYS A 312 21.51 21.83 40.20
N GLY A 313 21.06 21.09 41.18
CA GLY A 313 20.48 21.66 42.40
C GLY A 313 21.51 22.54 43.09
N ALA A 314 21.16 23.81 43.29
CA ALA A 314 21.99 24.67 44.15
C ALA A 314 22.01 24.07 45.56
N PRO A 315 23.16 23.98 46.21
CA PRO A 315 23.23 23.47 47.59
C PRO A 315 22.36 24.32 48.50
N ALA A 316 21.52 23.70 49.29
CA ALA A 316 20.70 24.35 50.28
C ALA A 316 21.61 25.03 51.32
N LYS A 317 21.57 26.34 51.39
CA LYS A 317 22.24 27.10 52.49
C LYS A 317 21.50 26.75 53.78
N LEU A 318 22.13 25.93 54.64
CA LEU A 318 21.67 25.72 55.99
C LEU A 318 21.86 27.02 56.75
N LYS A 319 20.78 27.72 57.06
CA LYS A 319 20.82 28.80 58.02
C LYS A 319 20.97 28.19 59.40
N LYS A 320 22.15 28.31 59.98
CA LYS A 320 22.34 28.07 61.42
C LYS A 320 21.68 29.18 62.18
N LYS A 321 20.58 28.89 62.84
CA LYS A 321 20.07 29.71 63.92
C LYS A 321 20.84 29.38 65.18
N PHE A 322 21.64 30.32 65.67
CA PHE A 322 22.12 30.30 67.03
C PHE A 322 21.17 31.13 67.86
N ALA A 323 20.83 30.61 69.09
CA ALA A 323 20.05 31.25 70.09
C ALA A 323 20.89 32.35 70.78
#